data_95e1c9547b0f855e8185d59fd2c21f09
#
_entry.id   95e1c9547b0f855e8185d59fd2c21f09
#
_cell.length_a   1.000
_cell.length_b   1.000
_cell.length_c   1.000
_cell.angle_alpha   90.00
_cell.angle_beta   90.00
_cell.angle_gamma   90.00
#
_symmetry.space_group_name_H-M   'P 1'
#
loop_
_entity.id
_entity.type
_entity.pdbx_description
1 polymer ?
#
loop_
_entity_poly.entity_id
_entity_poly.type
_entity_poly.pdbx_seq_one_letter_code
_entity_poly.pdbx_strand_id
1 'polypeptide(L)'
;VLELVCGLEFDPLRAEERFFPALPPRPAVCLIEPRKENAEPFLIRTQNLQRRLQRLLGPSDPASKRLNLRDFAQGVRYRPTGSAFEQTLTYYQHTRTLFPKRYRDLMRLRPPAVLKVNLKNAYPRCFVTRKIPVDLNGLPTAGSYYGPFASRRSAEAFAEHVLDLFKVRRCQIKIRRDPAFPGCIYSEMKMCLAPCFAGCTKEEYDVEVQRLVQFLETSGGSLRSSIEEEREKASEQLDFERAAALHKKVEKLDEVLRGRQEIARRIEDLDAVILQRTAEEQTIGVYAVRGGRLAEPFFLRFAEIASQPRSAEHIFREHLDHQRAGQAPPLQPLFPGDLGEHLWLLARWYYSNPRDGEIFFREKDWPYRRILRACSRLLAPKTEESDAAGTQPSASPEGAT
;
A
#
# COMPACT_ATOMS: atom_id res chain seq x y z
N VAL A 1 -14.82 7.40 10.00
CA VAL A 1 -14.09 6.54 10.95
C VAL A 1 -14.87 5.25 11.16
N LEU A 2 -14.18 4.11 11.12
CA LEU A 2 -14.79 2.80 11.40
C LEU A 2 -15.10 2.71 12.90
N GLU A 3 -16.37 2.90 13.26
CA GLU A 3 -16.82 2.99 14.65
C GLU A 3 -16.75 1.64 15.39
N LEU A 4 -16.54 1.70 16.72
CA LEU A 4 -16.65 0.54 17.62
C LEU A 4 -18.12 0.39 18.03
N VAL A 5 -18.90 -0.30 17.20
CA VAL A 5 -20.36 -0.34 17.25
C VAL A 5 -20.95 -1.20 18.34
N CYS A 6 -20.18 -2.12 18.92
CA CYS A 6 -20.63 -3.00 19.99
C CYS A 6 -20.10 -2.50 21.34
N GLY A 7 -20.93 -2.45 22.36
CA GLY A 7 -20.56 -2.06 23.73
C GLY A 7 -21.06 -3.07 24.76
N LEU A 8 -20.26 -3.36 25.78
CA LEU A 8 -20.64 -4.20 26.93
C LEU A 8 -20.06 -3.62 28.21
N GLU A 9 -20.91 -3.46 29.21
CA GLU A 9 -20.45 -3.10 30.56
C GLU A 9 -19.74 -4.30 31.22
N PHE A 10 -18.71 -4.01 31.99
CA PHE A 10 -17.91 -5.02 32.67
C PHE A 10 -18.20 -5.03 34.17
N ASP A 11 -18.87 -6.06 34.63
CA ASP A 11 -19.04 -6.36 36.03
C ASP A 11 -18.15 -7.57 36.41
N PRO A 12 -17.12 -7.36 37.24
CA PRO A 12 -16.23 -8.43 37.66
C PRO A 12 -16.94 -9.61 38.34
N LEU A 13 -18.07 -9.38 39.05
CA LEU A 13 -18.79 -10.43 39.78
C LEU A 13 -19.58 -11.35 38.83
N ARG A 14 -20.00 -10.85 37.69
CA ARG A 14 -20.82 -11.58 36.71
C ARG A 14 -20.08 -11.84 35.38
N ALA A 15 -18.77 -11.67 35.37
CA ALA A 15 -17.98 -11.71 34.14
C ALA A 15 -18.02 -13.10 33.49
N GLU A 16 -17.89 -14.16 34.25
CA GLU A 16 -17.88 -15.56 33.74
C GLU A 16 -19.23 -15.98 33.17
N GLU A 17 -20.33 -15.50 33.77
CA GLU A 17 -21.68 -15.94 33.39
C GLU A 17 -22.26 -15.11 32.25
N ARG A 18 -21.97 -13.80 32.20
CA ARG A 18 -22.65 -12.87 31.28
C ARG A 18 -21.73 -12.16 30.29
N PHE A 19 -20.56 -11.70 30.76
CA PHE A 19 -19.69 -10.86 29.93
C PHE A 19 -18.91 -11.69 28.92
N PHE A 20 -18.14 -12.70 29.36
CA PHE A 20 -17.32 -13.48 28.43
C PHE A 20 -18.12 -14.29 27.42
N PRO A 21 -19.25 -14.92 27.75
CA PRO A 21 -20.08 -15.62 26.79
C PRO A 21 -20.70 -14.72 25.71
N ALA A 22 -20.94 -13.44 26.02
CA ALA A 22 -21.49 -12.47 25.06
C ALA A 22 -20.46 -11.98 24.03
N LEU A 23 -19.17 -12.26 24.25
CA LEU A 23 -18.10 -11.81 23.36
C LEU A 23 -17.89 -12.81 22.20
N PRO A 24 -17.81 -12.34 20.95
CA PRO A 24 -17.57 -13.21 19.82
C PRO A 24 -16.11 -13.72 19.80
N PRO A 25 -15.86 -15.02 19.52
CA PRO A 25 -14.51 -15.59 19.36
C PRO A 25 -13.92 -15.26 17.97
N ARG A 26 -13.93 -13.98 17.57
CA ARG A 26 -13.54 -13.48 16.24
C ARG A 26 -12.48 -12.40 16.34
N PRO A 27 -11.78 -12.10 15.23
CA PRO A 27 -10.90 -10.95 15.14
C PRO A 27 -11.65 -9.64 15.41
N ALA A 28 -11.05 -8.76 16.20
CA ALA A 28 -11.66 -7.47 16.54
C ALA A 28 -10.63 -6.41 16.92
N VAL A 29 -11.06 -5.14 16.84
CA VAL A 29 -10.46 -4.03 17.56
C VAL A 29 -11.34 -3.72 18.76
N CYS A 30 -10.73 -3.56 19.93
CA CYS A 30 -11.45 -3.35 21.17
C CYS A 30 -10.80 -2.26 22.02
N LEU A 31 -11.63 -1.39 22.54
CA LEU A 31 -11.31 -0.35 23.50
C LEU A 31 -11.80 -0.81 24.88
N ILE A 32 -10.92 -0.88 25.86
CA ILE A 32 -11.25 -1.13 27.26
C ILE A 32 -11.34 0.23 27.93
N GLU A 33 -12.53 0.56 28.42
CA GLU A 33 -12.84 1.83 29.05
C GLU A 33 -12.48 1.79 30.53
N PRO A 34 -11.78 2.82 31.05
CA PRO A 34 -11.38 2.87 32.45
C PRO A 34 -12.54 3.26 33.34
N ARG A 35 -12.54 2.73 34.58
CA ARG A 35 -13.46 3.18 35.65
C ARG A 35 -13.22 4.61 36.10
N LYS A 36 -11.96 5.06 36.04
CA LYS A 36 -11.56 6.42 36.41
C LYS A 36 -11.69 7.32 35.19
N GLU A 37 -12.48 8.37 35.27
CA GLU A 37 -12.77 9.32 34.17
C GLU A 37 -11.53 9.89 33.46
N ASN A 38 -10.45 10.11 34.20
CA ASN A 38 -9.22 10.71 33.65
C ASN A 38 -8.13 9.67 33.29
N ALA A 39 -8.44 8.37 33.38
CA ALA A 39 -7.48 7.37 32.98
C ALA A 39 -7.51 7.15 31.47
N GLU A 40 -6.35 6.92 30.90
CA GLU A 40 -6.20 6.68 29.46
C GLU A 40 -6.77 5.31 29.09
N PRO A 41 -7.67 5.17 28.10
CA PRO A 41 -8.26 3.89 27.73
C PRO A 41 -7.24 2.95 27.12
N PHE A 42 -7.53 1.65 27.11
CA PHE A 42 -6.62 0.63 26.59
C PHE A 42 -7.16 0.06 25.28
N LEU A 43 -6.53 0.41 24.16
CA LEU A 43 -6.92 -0.04 22.84
C LEU A 43 -6.11 -1.27 22.41
N ILE A 44 -6.80 -2.32 22.00
CA ILE A 44 -6.20 -3.57 21.50
C ILE A 44 -6.76 -4.00 20.15
N ARG A 45 -5.97 -4.78 19.42
CA ARG A 45 -6.42 -5.60 18.31
C ARG A 45 -6.07 -7.07 18.60
N THR A 46 -6.95 -7.97 18.22
CA THR A 46 -6.81 -9.41 18.54
C THR A 46 -7.44 -10.27 17.46
N GLN A 47 -6.94 -11.50 17.30
CA GLN A 47 -7.54 -12.50 16.42
C GLN A 47 -8.72 -13.25 17.08
N ASN A 48 -8.83 -13.19 18.40
CA ASN A 48 -9.95 -13.76 19.16
C ASN A 48 -10.26 -12.84 20.33
N LEU A 49 -11.38 -12.10 20.22
CA LEU A 49 -11.79 -11.11 21.21
C LEU A 49 -12.08 -11.73 22.55
N GLN A 50 -12.91 -12.79 22.58
CA GLN A 50 -13.32 -13.47 23.80
C GLN A 50 -12.11 -13.98 24.58
N ARG A 51 -11.24 -14.77 23.96
CA ARG A 51 -10.04 -15.32 24.60
C ARG A 51 -9.07 -14.25 25.08
N ARG A 52 -8.97 -13.13 24.33
CA ARG A 52 -8.09 -12.02 24.71
C ARG A 52 -8.62 -11.28 25.93
N LEU A 53 -9.93 -11.02 25.99
CA LEU A 53 -10.54 -10.33 27.12
C LEU A 53 -10.61 -11.24 28.36
N GLN A 54 -10.87 -12.54 28.21
CA GLN A 54 -10.74 -13.49 29.32
C GLN A 54 -9.35 -13.43 29.97
N ARG A 55 -8.30 -13.34 29.17
CA ARG A 55 -6.92 -13.24 29.68
C ARG A 55 -6.61 -11.89 30.35
N LEU A 56 -7.22 -10.78 29.88
CA LEU A 56 -6.97 -9.44 30.42
C LEU A 56 -7.86 -9.06 31.60
N LEU A 57 -9.10 -9.57 31.63
CA LEU A 57 -10.14 -9.20 32.59
C LEU A 57 -10.58 -10.39 33.49
N GLY A 58 -10.06 -11.57 33.26
CA GLY A 58 -10.30 -12.75 34.09
C GLY A 58 -9.68 -12.62 35.49
N PRO A 59 -9.93 -13.57 36.38
CA PRO A 59 -9.35 -13.60 37.72
C PRO A 59 -7.83 -13.44 37.65
N SER A 60 -7.31 -12.60 38.55
CA SER A 60 -5.87 -12.34 38.61
C SER A 60 -5.22 -13.41 39.49
N ASP A 61 -4.17 -14.04 38.99
CA ASP A 61 -3.27 -14.86 39.78
C ASP A 61 -2.20 -13.93 40.42
N PRO A 62 -2.13 -13.85 41.77
CA PRO A 62 -1.14 -12.98 42.43
C PRO A 62 0.32 -13.32 42.09
N ALA A 63 0.62 -14.55 41.68
CA ALA A 63 1.95 -14.97 41.26
C ALA A 63 2.25 -14.60 39.79
N SER A 64 1.27 -14.15 39.01
CA SER A 64 1.40 -13.85 37.62
C SER A 64 1.87 -12.41 37.36
N LYS A 65 2.97 -12.23 36.66
CA LYS A 65 3.44 -10.91 36.16
C LYS A 65 2.70 -10.42 34.92
N ARG A 66 1.62 -11.09 34.51
CA ARG A 66 0.87 -10.72 33.30
C ARG A 66 0.01 -9.50 33.57
N LEU A 67 -0.13 -8.64 32.53
CA LEU A 67 -1.04 -7.52 32.58
C LEU A 67 -2.47 -8.01 32.82
N ASN A 68 -3.09 -7.53 33.91
CA ASN A 68 -4.49 -7.72 34.22
C ASN A 68 -5.16 -6.34 34.35
N LEU A 69 -6.30 -6.18 33.71
CA LEU A 69 -7.06 -4.94 33.66
C LEU A 69 -8.44 -5.08 34.31
N ARG A 70 -8.66 -6.13 35.13
CA ARG A 70 -9.94 -6.41 35.77
C ARG A 70 -10.44 -5.24 36.62
N ASP A 71 -9.58 -4.68 37.45
CA ASP A 71 -9.93 -3.57 38.34
C ASP A 71 -9.95 -2.20 37.63
N PHE A 72 -9.32 -2.15 36.45
CA PHE A 72 -9.27 -0.97 35.60
C PHE A 72 -10.54 -0.81 34.77
N ALA A 73 -11.11 -1.89 34.25
CA ALA A 73 -12.15 -1.86 33.24
C ALA A 73 -13.53 -1.50 33.81
N GLN A 74 -14.21 -0.54 33.19
CA GLN A 74 -15.63 -0.25 33.37
C GLN A 74 -16.47 -0.97 32.32
N GLY A 75 -15.97 -1.04 31.09
CA GLY A 75 -16.64 -1.64 29.95
C GLY A 75 -15.71 -1.81 28.79
N VAL A 76 -16.25 -2.33 27.71
CA VAL A 76 -15.53 -2.47 26.44
C VAL A 76 -16.39 -1.99 25.29
N ARG A 77 -15.78 -1.30 24.34
CA ARG A 77 -16.36 -1.09 23.02
C ARG A 77 -15.53 -1.80 21.98
N TYR A 78 -16.16 -2.47 21.05
CA TYR A 78 -15.42 -3.23 20.05
C TYR A 78 -16.09 -3.25 18.68
N ARG A 79 -15.30 -3.55 17.67
CA ARG A 79 -15.72 -3.83 16.31
C ARG A 79 -15.14 -5.16 15.86
N PRO A 80 -15.96 -6.18 15.57
CA PRO A 80 -15.51 -7.38 14.87
C PRO A 80 -15.01 -6.99 13.47
N THR A 81 -13.96 -7.64 13.00
CA THR A 81 -13.35 -7.38 11.70
C THR A 81 -13.25 -8.65 10.88
N GLY A 82 -13.51 -8.56 9.58
CA GLY A 82 -13.47 -9.71 8.66
C GLY A 82 -12.13 -9.89 7.96
N SER A 83 -11.23 -8.91 8.07
CA SER A 83 -9.91 -8.97 7.45
C SER A 83 -8.83 -8.30 8.29
N ALA A 84 -7.58 -8.67 8.05
CA ALA A 84 -6.42 -8.03 8.70
C ALA A 84 -6.26 -6.56 8.27
N PHE A 85 -6.68 -6.22 7.04
CA PHE A 85 -6.66 -4.85 6.55
C PHE A 85 -7.67 -3.98 7.31
N GLU A 86 -8.94 -4.41 7.39
CA GLU A 86 -9.98 -3.72 8.15
C GLU A 86 -9.54 -3.51 9.61
N GLN A 87 -9.02 -4.57 10.24
CA GLN A 87 -8.54 -4.52 11.61
C GLN A 87 -7.42 -3.47 11.79
N THR A 88 -6.45 -3.44 10.86
CA THR A 88 -5.33 -2.51 10.93
C THR A 88 -5.78 -1.07 10.72
N LEU A 89 -6.69 -0.83 9.77
CA LEU A 89 -7.25 0.50 9.49
C LEU A 89 -8.08 1.01 10.66
N THR A 90 -8.99 0.18 11.22
CA THR A 90 -9.78 0.52 12.41
C THR A 90 -8.88 0.87 13.59
N TYR A 91 -7.88 0.02 13.85
CA TYR A 91 -6.91 0.26 14.92
C TYR A 91 -6.11 1.55 14.70
N TYR A 92 -5.69 1.86 13.48
CA TYR A 92 -5.01 3.10 13.11
C TYR A 92 -5.89 4.33 13.41
N GLN A 93 -7.12 4.32 12.95
CA GLN A 93 -8.04 5.46 13.13
C GLN A 93 -8.28 5.76 14.62
N HIS A 94 -8.58 4.72 15.43
CA HIS A 94 -8.78 4.89 16.87
C HIS A 94 -7.51 5.25 17.63
N THR A 95 -6.37 4.63 17.29
CA THR A 95 -5.08 4.97 17.93
C THR A 95 -4.71 6.42 17.67
N ARG A 96 -4.95 6.92 16.47
CA ARG A 96 -4.68 8.30 16.09
C ARG A 96 -5.56 9.30 16.85
N THR A 97 -6.85 8.99 17.00
CA THR A 97 -7.81 9.82 17.73
C THR A 97 -7.53 9.83 19.23
N LEU A 98 -7.31 8.66 19.82
CA LEU A 98 -7.14 8.52 21.27
C LEU A 98 -5.73 8.91 21.74
N PHE A 99 -4.70 8.69 20.92
CA PHE A 99 -3.30 8.89 21.28
C PHE A 99 -2.53 9.77 20.28
N PRO A 100 -2.96 11.00 19.98
CA PRO A 100 -2.45 11.81 18.87
C PRO A 100 -0.94 12.09 18.95
N LYS A 101 -0.36 12.07 20.13
CA LYS A 101 1.09 12.28 20.32
C LYS A 101 1.92 11.01 20.15
N ARG A 102 1.33 9.82 20.32
CA ARG A 102 2.05 8.53 20.41
C ARG A 102 1.63 7.51 19.34
N TYR A 103 0.56 7.76 18.58
CA TYR A 103 0.00 6.77 17.64
C TYR A 103 1.03 6.24 16.64
N ARG A 104 1.97 7.07 16.18
CA ARG A 104 3.01 6.66 15.24
C ARG A 104 3.93 5.59 15.83
N ASP A 105 4.30 5.76 17.09
CA ASP A 105 5.15 4.80 17.81
C ASP A 105 4.37 3.53 18.17
N LEU A 106 3.13 3.67 18.66
CA LEU A 106 2.24 2.54 18.96
C LEU A 106 1.97 1.67 17.74
N MET A 107 1.78 2.29 16.58
CA MET A 107 1.58 1.62 15.30
C MET A 107 2.90 1.15 14.66
N ARG A 108 4.04 1.65 15.11
CA ARG A 108 5.35 1.51 14.45
C ARG A 108 5.29 1.97 12.98
N LEU A 109 4.65 3.11 12.76
CA LEU A 109 4.46 3.67 11.42
C LEU A 109 5.81 4.04 10.80
N ARG A 110 6.10 3.45 9.65
CA ARG A 110 7.31 3.75 8.87
C ARG A 110 6.90 3.95 7.41
N PRO A 111 6.89 5.19 6.90
CA PRO A 111 6.57 5.43 5.49
C PRO A 111 7.35 4.50 4.58
N PRO A 112 6.70 3.91 3.56
CA PRO A 112 7.36 2.99 2.65
C PRO A 112 8.41 3.71 1.81
N ALA A 113 9.32 2.93 1.23
CA ALA A 113 10.25 3.46 0.26
C ALA A 113 9.52 3.80 -1.04
N VAL A 114 9.89 4.92 -1.64
CA VAL A 114 9.40 5.40 -2.93
C VAL A 114 10.57 5.87 -3.78
N LEU A 115 10.45 5.74 -5.09
CA LEU A 115 11.37 6.31 -6.05
C LEU A 115 10.99 7.76 -6.30
N LYS A 116 11.96 8.68 -6.28
CA LYS A 116 11.77 10.10 -6.54
C LYS A 116 12.59 10.56 -7.73
N VAL A 117 11.94 11.31 -8.63
CA VAL A 117 12.62 12.12 -9.64
C VAL A 117 12.48 13.58 -9.23
N ASN A 118 13.60 14.25 -8.90
CA ASN A 118 13.60 15.61 -8.35
C ASN A 118 13.57 16.69 -9.45
N LEU A 119 12.48 16.79 -10.18
CA LEU A 119 12.31 17.65 -11.37
C LEU A 119 12.57 19.15 -11.14
N LYS A 120 12.47 19.62 -9.87
CA LYS A 120 12.81 21.03 -9.53
C LYS A 120 14.31 21.33 -9.51
N ASN A 121 15.17 20.31 -9.64
CA ASN A 121 16.62 20.52 -9.73
C ASN A 121 17.00 20.87 -11.19
N ALA A 122 17.97 21.73 -11.37
CA ALA A 122 18.48 22.08 -12.72
C ALA A 122 18.95 20.84 -13.50
N TYR A 123 19.54 19.87 -12.80
CA TYR A 123 19.91 18.57 -13.35
C TYR A 123 19.25 17.49 -12.48
N PRO A 124 18.01 17.09 -12.81
CA PRO A 124 17.26 16.10 -12.03
C PRO A 124 18.02 14.77 -11.89
N ARG A 125 17.71 14.05 -10.84
CA ARG A 125 18.17 12.67 -10.62
C ARG A 125 17.04 11.81 -10.07
N CYS A 126 17.17 10.51 -10.24
CA CYS A 126 16.28 9.50 -9.70
C CYS A 126 16.94 8.84 -8.49
N PHE A 127 16.22 8.70 -7.36
CA PHE A 127 16.74 8.09 -6.13
C PHE A 127 15.61 7.66 -5.19
N VAL A 128 15.93 6.75 -4.27
CA VAL A 128 14.98 6.23 -3.29
C VAL A 128 14.89 7.13 -2.05
N THR A 129 13.68 7.39 -1.60
CA THR A 129 13.40 8.16 -0.37
C THR A 129 12.20 7.57 0.38
N ARG A 130 12.04 7.95 1.64
CA ARG A 130 10.81 7.73 2.43
C ARG A 130 10.08 9.03 2.75
N LYS A 131 10.64 10.17 2.35
CA LYS A 131 10.07 11.49 2.60
C LYS A 131 9.34 11.97 1.35
N ILE A 132 8.06 12.23 1.47
CA ILE A 132 7.22 12.80 0.43
C ILE A 132 6.69 14.12 0.99
N PRO A 133 7.35 15.26 0.73
CA PRO A 133 6.80 16.55 1.10
C PRO A 133 5.52 16.79 0.32
N VAL A 134 4.51 17.31 1.01
CA VAL A 134 3.21 17.65 0.45
C VAL A 134 2.90 19.11 0.67
N ASP A 135 2.08 19.70 -0.18
CA ASP A 135 1.53 21.04 -0.03
C ASP A 135 0.33 21.08 0.95
N LEU A 136 -0.32 22.23 1.05
CA LEU A 136 -1.52 22.42 1.88
C LEU A 136 -2.71 21.56 1.43
N ASN A 137 -2.76 21.18 0.15
CA ASN A 137 -3.77 20.29 -0.41
C ASN A 137 -3.37 18.81 -0.25
N GLY A 138 -2.20 18.55 0.36
CA GLY A 138 -1.67 17.22 0.55
C GLY A 138 -1.08 16.60 -0.72
N LEU A 139 -0.88 17.35 -1.79
CA LEU A 139 -0.26 16.85 -3.03
C LEU A 139 1.26 16.79 -2.92
N PRO A 140 1.91 15.75 -3.45
CA PRO A 140 3.36 15.65 -3.46
C PRO A 140 4.03 16.85 -4.13
N THR A 141 5.11 17.34 -3.51
CA THR A 141 5.87 18.50 -4.01
C THR A 141 7.32 18.13 -4.27
N ALA A 142 8.04 19.03 -4.97
CA ALA A 142 9.48 18.90 -5.22
C ALA A 142 9.90 17.71 -6.09
N GLY A 143 9.02 17.18 -6.94
CA GLY A 143 9.32 16.14 -7.91
C GLY A 143 8.18 15.13 -8.05
N SER A 144 8.38 14.12 -8.87
CA SER A 144 7.46 12.99 -9.05
C SER A 144 7.89 11.82 -8.16
N TYR A 145 6.92 11.13 -7.59
CA TYR A 145 7.14 10.00 -6.68
C TYR A 145 6.43 8.76 -7.20
N TYR A 146 7.12 7.61 -7.16
CA TYR A 146 6.62 6.34 -7.65
C TYR A 146 6.76 5.27 -6.56
N GLY A 147 5.70 4.52 -6.30
CA GLY A 147 5.66 3.53 -5.24
C GLY A 147 4.23 3.24 -4.78
N PRO A 148 4.05 2.66 -3.62
CA PRO A 148 5.06 2.24 -2.62
C PRO A 148 5.79 0.94 -3.00
N PHE A 149 6.99 0.73 -2.45
CA PHE A 149 7.74 -0.51 -2.58
C PHE A 149 7.72 -1.31 -1.27
N ALA A 150 7.90 -2.63 -1.37
CA ALA A 150 7.92 -3.55 -0.22
C ALA A 150 9.03 -3.22 0.79
N SER A 151 10.19 -2.84 0.29
CA SER A 151 11.36 -2.50 1.10
C SER A 151 12.21 -1.43 0.41
N ARG A 152 13.12 -0.83 1.17
CA ARG A 152 14.12 0.08 0.59
C ARG A 152 15.02 -0.65 -0.41
N ARG A 153 15.42 -1.88 -0.10
CA ARG A 153 16.26 -2.70 -0.98
C ARG A 153 15.59 -2.99 -2.32
N SER A 154 14.29 -3.34 -2.32
CA SER A 154 13.55 -3.56 -3.57
C SER A 154 13.39 -2.28 -4.40
N ALA A 155 13.19 -1.13 -3.72
CA ALA A 155 13.14 0.16 -4.40
C ALA A 155 14.50 0.56 -5.01
N GLU A 156 15.61 0.33 -4.29
CA GLU A 156 16.98 0.60 -4.76
C GLU A 156 17.34 -0.31 -5.94
N ALA A 157 17.05 -1.61 -5.86
CA ALA A 157 17.26 -2.53 -6.98
C ALA A 157 16.48 -2.12 -8.23
N PHE A 158 15.19 -1.76 -8.06
CA PHE A 158 14.38 -1.25 -9.17
C PHE A 158 14.96 0.05 -9.75
N ALA A 159 15.40 0.99 -8.88
CA ALA A 159 16.00 2.25 -9.31
C ALA A 159 17.30 2.02 -10.12
N GLU A 160 18.15 1.09 -9.70
CA GLU A 160 19.37 0.72 -10.40
C GLU A 160 19.07 0.15 -11.79
N HIS A 161 18.17 -0.82 -11.88
CA HIS A 161 17.75 -1.40 -13.16
C HIS A 161 17.16 -0.36 -14.11
N VAL A 162 16.32 0.55 -13.59
CA VAL A 162 15.77 1.65 -14.40
C VAL A 162 16.90 2.57 -14.86
N LEU A 163 17.81 2.99 -13.99
CA LEU A 163 18.92 3.87 -14.34
C LEU A 163 19.92 3.22 -15.29
N ASP A 164 19.94 1.90 -15.44
CA ASP A 164 20.71 1.20 -16.48
C ASP A 164 20.12 1.35 -17.89
N LEU A 165 18.85 1.77 -17.99
CA LEU A 165 18.19 2.05 -19.27
C LEU A 165 18.38 3.51 -19.73
N PHE A 166 18.75 4.42 -18.79
CA PHE A 166 18.80 5.86 -19.04
C PHE A 166 20.14 6.46 -18.58
N LYS A 167 20.62 7.45 -19.33
CA LYS A 167 21.88 8.16 -19.02
C LYS A 167 21.68 9.33 -18.06
N VAL A 168 20.83 9.15 -17.03
CA VAL A 168 20.58 10.15 -16.00
C VAL A 168 21.59 9.99 -14.85
N ARG A 169 22.06 11.10 -14.30
CA ARG A 169 23.09 11.10 -13.25
C ARG A 169 22.67 10.31 -11.99
N ARG A 170 23.60 9.56 -11.44
CA ARG A 170 23.46 8.80 -10.18
C ARG A 170 24.12 9.52 -8.99
N CYS A 171 25.04 10.44 -9.26
CA CYS A 171 25.81 11.15 -8.24
C CYS A 171 24.93 12.13 -7.43
N GLN A 172 25.42 12.46 -6.21
CA GLN A 172 24.71 13.37 -5.29
C GLN A 172 25.31 14.78 -5.27
N ILE A 173 26.39 15.00 -6.02
CA ILE A 173 27.08 16.30 -6.05
C ILE A 173 26.18 17.41 -6.58
N LYS A 174 26.42 18.64 -6.15
CA LYS A 174 25.82 19.83 -6.76
C LYS A 174 26.50 20.04 -8.11
N ILE A 175 25.74 19.94 -9.19
CA ILE A 175 26.27 20.11 -10.53
C ILE A 175 26.65 21.58 -10.72
N ARG A 176 27.92 21.81 -11.02
CA ARG A 176 28.48 23.03 -11.63
C ARG A 176 29.02 22.59 -12.98
N ARG A 177 28.58 23.21 -14.02
CA ARG A 177 29.02 22.90 -15.38
C ARG A 177 30.42 23.46 -15.59
N ASP A 178 31.43 22.62 -15.45
CA ASP A 178 32.82 23.00 -15.52
C ASP A 178 33.56 22.05 -16.49
N PRO A 179 34.00 22.51 -17.67
CA PRO A 179 34.75 21.71 -18.62
C PRO A 179 36.06 21.15 -18.06
N ALA A 180 36.63 21.77 -17.03
CA ALA A 180 37.86 21.32 -16.38
C ALA A 180 37.60 20.23 -15.30
N PHE A 181 36.33 19.88 -15.00
CA PHE A 181 36.03 18.82 -14.06
C PHE A 181 36.50 17.46 -14.58
N PRO A 182 37.22 16.67 -13.80
CA PRO A 182 37.90 15.45 -14.28
C PRO A 182 36.96 14.30 -14.68
N GLY A 183 35.64 14.50 -14.59
CA GLY A 183 34.67 13.44 -14.84
C GLY A 183 34.47 12.53 -13.61
N CYS A 184 33.80 11.42 -13.84
CA CYS A 184 33.59 10.39 -12.83
C CYS A 184 33.35 9.03 -13.49
N ILE A 185 33.38 7.96 -12.71
CA ILE A 185 33.20 6.59 -13.19
C ILE A 185 31.92 6.40 -14.02
N TYR A 186 30.80 7.08 -13.66
CA TYR A 186 29.56 6.96 -14.42
C TYR A 186 29.63 7.61 -15.81
N SER A 187 30.45 8.66 -15.97
CA SER A 187 30.70 9.27 -17.27
C SER A 187 31.59 8.41 -18.13
N GLU A 188 32.65 7.84 -17.55
CA GLU A 188 33.57 6.93 -18.24
C GLU A 188 32.86 5.67 -18.74
N MET A 189 31.99 5.09 -17.91
CA MET A 189 31.15 3.95 -18.26
C MET A 189 29.96 4.29 -19.17
N LYS A 190 29.83 5.55 -19.63
CA LYS A 190 28.73 6.04 -20.46
C LYS A 190 27.33 5.83 -19.87
N MET A 191 27.23 5.74 -18.54
CA MET A 191 25.98 5.59 -17.78
C MET A 191 25.34 6.93 -17.39
N CYS A 192 25.97 8.06 -17.75
CA CYS A 192 25.51 9.41 -17.50
C CYS A 192 25.91 10.32 -18.66
N LEU A 193 25.06 11.28 -19.04
CA LEU A 193 25.38 12.30 -20.04
C LEU A 193 26.41 13.33 -19.54
N ALA A 194 26.86 13.20 -18.30
CA ALA A 194 27.94 13.97 -17.71
C ALA A 194 27.78 15.51 -17.74
N PRO A 195 26.68 16.05 -17.26
CA PRO A 195 26.44 17.50 -17.23
C PRO A 195 27.47 18.27 -16.38
N CYS A 196 28.18 17.58 -15.47
CA CYS A 196 29.15 18.19 -14.55
C CYS A 196 30.38 18.70 -15.27
N PHE A 197 30.90 18.03 -16.31
CA PHE A 197 32.02 18.48 -17.11
C PHE A 197 31.61 18.97 -18.53
N ALA A 198 30.35 19.39 -18.65
CA ALA A 198 29.77 19.87 -19.90
C ALA A 198 29.71 18.84 -21.05
N GLY A 199 29.64 17.55 -20.73
CA GLY A 199 29.53 16.44 -21.68
C GLY A 199 28.23 16.39 -22.46
N CYS A 200 27.21 17.17 -22.06
CA CYS A 200 25.96 17.39 -22.81
C CYS A 200 25.43 18.81 -22.61
N THR A 201 24.49 19.23 -23.45
CA THR A 201 23.71 20.43 -23.24
C THR A 201 22.66 20.24 -22.15
N LYS A 202 22.03 21.32 -21.69
CA LYS A 202 20.94 21.24 -20.72
C LYS A 202 19.71 20.59 -21.36
N GLU A 203 19.44 20.90 -22.60
CA GLU A 203 18.33 20.40 -23.41
C GLU A 203 18.44 18.87 -23.60
N GLU A 204 19.62 18.37 -23.98
CA GLU A 204 19.89 16.95 -24.13
C GLU A 204 19.66 16.19 -22.81
N TYR A 205 20.12 16.78 -21.70
CA TYR A 205 19.90 16.19 -20.39
C TYR A 205 18.41 16.15 -20.02
N ASP A 206 17.67 17.23 -20.30
CA ASP A 206 16.24 17.31 -20.01
C ASP A 206 15.43 16.32 -20.85
N VAL A 207 15.77 16.12 -22.12
CA VAL A 207 15.15 15.09 -22.97
C VAL A 207 15.35 13.70 -22.35
N GLU A 208 16.54 13.37 -21.86
CA GLU A 208 16.79 12.08 -21.25
C GLU A 208 16.01 11.91 -19.93
N VAL A 209 15.89 12.96 -19.13
CA VAL A 209 15.04 12.96 -17.92
C VAL A 209 13.57 12.78 -18.29
N GLN A 210 13.08 13.42 -19.33
CA GLN A 210 11.70 13.26 -19.80
C GLN A 210 11.42 11.81 -20.26
N ARG A 211 12.36 11.19 -20.96
CA ARG A 211 12.27 9.76 -21.35
C ARG A 211 12.16 8.85 -20.13
N LEU A 212 12.96 9.10 -19.08
CA LEU A 212 12.86 8.39 -17.80
C LEU A 212 11.49 8.58 -17.15
N VAL A 213 10.97 9.80 -17.11
CA VAL A 213 9.65 10.09 -16.51
C VAL A 213 8.54 9.38 -17.29
N GLN A 214 8.54 9.49 -18.63
CA GLN A 214 7.56 8.79 -19.48
C GLN A 214 7.62 7.28 -19.31
N PHE A 215 8.82 6.70 -19.18
CA PHE A 215 8.99 5.28 -18.87
C PHE A 215 8.30 4.90 -17.57
N LEU A 216 8.50 5.67 -16.50
CA LEU A 216 7.91 5.39 -15.19
C LEU A 216 6.38 5.58 -15.20
N GLU A 217 5.86 6.57 -15.91
CA GLU A 217 4.43 6.88 -16.03
C GLU A 217 3.69 5.86 -16.89
N THR A 218 4.30 5.41 -17.99
CA THR A 218 3.69 4.44 -18.89
C THR A 218 3.99 2.99 -18.53
N SER A 219 4.61 2.75 -17.36
CA SER A 219 4.99 1.38 -16.97
C SER A 219 5.93 0.69 -17.95
N GLY A 220 6.83 1.48 -18.58
CA GLY A 220 7.76 1.00 -19.59
C GLY A 220 7.23 1.05 -21.02
N GLY A 221 5.94 1.32 -21.21
CA GLY A 221 5.29 1.30 -22.53
C GLY A 221 5.93 2.27 -23.52
N SER A 222 6.26 3.48 -23.10
CA SER A 222 6.89 4.50 -23.98
C SER A 222 8.24 4.04 -24.54
N LEU A 223 9.08 3.44 -23.70
CA LEU A 223 10.40 2.94 -24.14
C LEU A 223 10.25 1.69 -25.03
N ARG A 224 9.30 0.81 -24.67
CA ARG A 224 9.01 -0.38 -25.49
C ARG A 224 8.60 0.02 -26.90
N SER A 225 7.60 0.89 -27.05
CA SER A 225 7.14 1.35 -28.36
C SER A 225 8.26 2.00 -29.17
N SER A 226 9.08 2.84 -28.54
CA SER A 226 10.23 3.46 -29.21
C SER A 226 11.24 2.43 -29.73
N ILE A 227 11.58 1.40 -28.92
CA ILE A 227 12.53 0.35 -29.34
C ILE A 227 11.91 -0.53 -30.42
N GLU A 228 10.63 -0.86 -30.33
CA GLU A 228 9.91 -1.65 -31.32
C GLU A 228 9.82 -0.95 -32.67
N GLU A 229 9.53 0.36 -32.70
CA GLU A 229 9.55 1.18 -33.91
C GLU A 229 10.94 1.26 -34.55
N GLU A 230 12.00 1.45 -33.74
CA GLU A 230 13.37 1.45 -34.24
C GLU A 230 13.78 0.08 -34.81
N ARG A 231 13.34 -1.00 -34.18
CA ARG A 231 13.60 -2.37 -34.62
C ARG A 231 12.93 -2.67 -35.96
N GLU A 232 11.68 -2.22 -36.13
CA GLU A 232 10.94 -2.40 -37.38
C GLU A 232 11.65 -1.66 -38.53
N LYS A 233 12.02 -0.39 -38.31
CA LYS A 233 12.79 0.37 -39.30
C LYS A 233 14.14 -0.27 -39.67
N ALA A 234 14.86 -0.85 -38.69
CA ALA A 234 16.10 -1.57 -38.95
C ALA A 234 15.85 -2.85 -39.77
N SER A 235 14.75 -3.55 -39.49
CA SER A 235 14.32 -4.73 -40.24
C SER A 235 13.95 -4.40 -41.68
N GLU A 236 13.20 -3.34 -41.92
CA GLU A 236 12.86 -2.85 -43.26
C GLU A 236 14.10 -2.44 -44.07
N GLN A 237 15.13 -1.93 -43.39
CA GLN A 237 16.43 -1.58 -43.97
C GLN A 237 17.38 -2.78 -44.13
N LEU A 238 16.94 -3.99 -43.76
CA LEU A 238 17.73 -5.22 -43.73
C LEU A 238 18.97 -5.14 -42.87
N ASP A 239 18.98 -4.22 -41.86
CA ASP A 239 20.04 -4.08 -40.83
C ASP A 239 19.78 -5.07 -39.68
N PHE A 240 20.12 -6.32 -39.94
CA PHE A 240 19.86 -7.42 -38.99
C PHE A 240 20.70 -7.30 -37.71
N GLU A 241 21.89 -6.72 -37.77
CA GLU A 241 22.72 -6.52 -36.57
C GLU A 241 22.09 -5.50 -35.64
N ARG A 242 21.62 -4.39 -36.18
CA ARG A 242 20.89 -3.37 -35.42
C ARG A 242 19.56 -3.91 -34.88
N ALA A 243 18.80 -4.64 -35.67
CA ALA A 243 17.56 -5.26 -35.24
C ALA A 243 17.79 -6.25 -34.09
N ALA A 244 18.85 -7.07 -34.14
CA ALA A 244 19.23 -7.99 -33.06
C ALA A 244 19.66 -7.25 -31.77
N ALA A 245 20.41 -6.14 -31.92
CA ALA A 245 20.80 -5.31 -30.78
C ALA A 245 19.59 -4.65 -30.09
N LEU A 246 18.58 -4.22 -30.87
CA LEU A 246 17.33 -3.66 -30.36
C LEU A 246 16.48 -4.74 -29.68
N HIS A 247 16.45 -5.97 -30.21
CA HIS A 247 15.77 -7.08 -29.55
C HIS A 247 16.34 -7.35 -28.14
N LYS A 248 17.65 -7.38 -27.99
CA LYS A 248 18.30 -7.51 -26.66
C LYS A 248 17.92 -6.38 -25.71
N LYS A 249 17.70 -5.15 -26.23
CA LYS A 249 17.20 -4.06 -25.39
C LYS A 249 15.77 -4.29 -24.91
N VAL A 250 14.89 -4.90 -25.74
CA VAL A 250 13.54 -5.29 -25.31
C VAL A 250 13.59 -6.36 -24.23
N GLU A 251 14.44 -7.39 -24.38
CA GLU A 251 14.62 -8.42 -23.35
C GLU A 251 15.07 -7.82 -22.01
N LYS A 252 16.06 -6.92 -22.04
CA LYS A 252 16.51 -6.20 -20.83
C LYS A 252 15.40 -5.34 -20.21
N LEU A 253 14.58 -4.69 -21.04
CA LEU A 253 13.42 -3.94 -20.59
C LEU A 253 12.41 -4.85 -19.88
N ASP A 254 12.14 -6.02 -20.44
CA ASP A 254 11.23 -7.00 -19.85
C ASP A 254 11.71 -7.53 -18.50
N GLU A 255 13.02 -7.69 -18.32
CA GLU A 255 13.61 -8.02 -17.02
C GLU A 255 13.36 -6.95 -15.97
N VAL A 256 13.56 -5.68 -16.33
CA VAL A 256 13.30 -4.55 -15.42
C VAL A 256 11.82 -4.48 -15.04
N LEU A 257 10.92 -4.72 -15.99
CA LEU A 257 9.47 -4.65 -15.77
C LEU A 257 8.94 -5.84 -14.97
N ARG A 258 9.51 -7.04 -15.09
CA ARG A 258 9.15 -8.21 -14.28
C ARG A 258 9.31 -7.97 -12.77
N GLY A 259 10.29 -7.18 -12.37
CA GLY A 259 10.50 -6.81 -10.97
C GLY A 259 9.55 -5.73 -10.43
N ARG A 260 8.76 -5.10 -11.31
CA ARG A 260 7.86 -4.02 -10.94
C ARG A 260 6.53 -4.55 -10.43
N GLN A 261 6.16 -4.16 -9.24
CA GLN A 261 4.84 -4.45 -8.69
C GLN A 261 3.79 -3.46 -9.23
N GLU A 262 2.58 -3.93 -9.47
CA GLU A 262 1.50 -3.12 -10.05
C GLU A 262 1.15 -1.88 -9.22
N ILE A 263 1.29 -1.95 -7.90
CA ILE A 263 1.08 -0.84 -6.97
C ILE A 263 2.16 0.26 -7.10
N ALA A 264 3.35 -0.06 -7.63
CA ALA A 264 4.45 0.90 -7.78
C ALA A 264 4.20 1.83 -8.99
N ARG A 265 3.27 2.77 -8.81
CA ARG A 265 2.83 3.79 -9.78
C ARG A 265 3.23 5.17 -9.31
N ARG A 266 3.06 6.18 -10.16
CA ARG A 266 3.09 7.58 -9.73
C ARG A 266 2.03 7.76 -8.63
N ILE A 267 2.42 8.38 -7.51
CA ILE A 267 1.57 8.42 -6.31
C ILE A 267 0.29 9.20 -6.57
N GLU A 268 0.37 10.30 -7.32
CA GLU A 268 -0.79 11.10 -7.69
C GLU A 268 -1.81 10.32 -8.54
N ASP A 269 -1.35 9.31 -9.29
CA ASP A 269 -2.16 8.43 -10.14
C ASP A 269 -2.47 7.09 -9.48
N LEU A 270 -2.11 6.92 -8.20
CA LEU A 270 -2.40 5.70 -7.44
C LEU A 270 -3.85 5.69 -6.99
N ASP A 271 -4.73 5.41 -7.95
CA ASP A 271 -6.16 5.19 -7.74
C ASP A 271 -6.46 3.69 -7.77
N ALA A 272 -7.06 3.17 -6.70
CA ALA A 272 -7.40 1.76 -6.57
C ALA A 272 -8.65 1.54 -5.72
N VAL A 273 -9.22 0.33 -5.84
CA VAL A 273 -10.28 -0.17 -4.96
C VAL A 273 -9.82 -1.48 -4.36
N ILE A 274 -9.87 -1.56 -3.04
CA ILE A 274 -9.58 -2.77 -2.29
C ILE A 274 -10.90 -3.37 -1.80
N LEU A 275 -11.12 -4.64 -2.08
CA LEU A 275 -12.27 -5.40 -1.62
C LEU A 275 -11.84 -6.35 -0.50
N GLN A 276 -12.59 -6.34 0.59
CA GLN A 276 -12.32 -7.18 1.76
C GLN A 276 -13.60 -7.87 2.23
N ARG A 277 -13.47 -9.09 2.77
CA ARG A 277 -14.53 -9.67 3.58
C ARG A 277 -14.70 -8.85 4.85
N THR A 278 -15.93 -8.74 5.34
CA THR A 278 -16.24 -8.14 6.63
C THR A 278 -16.63 -9.20 7.64
N ALA A 279 -16.83 -8.80 8.90
CA ALA A 279 -17.38 -9.68 9.93
C ALA A 279 -18.89 -9.94 9.74
N GLU A 280 -19.58 -9.12 8.96
CA GLU A 280 -20.99 -9.28 8.61
C GLU A 280 -21.12 -10.23 7.42
N GLU A 281 -22.05 -11.16 7.49
CA GLU A 281 -22.34 -12.09 6.40
C GLU A 281 -22.86 -11.34 5.17
N GLN A 282 -22.59 -11.88 3.97
CA GLN A 282 -23.00 -11.30 2.70
C GLN A 282 -22.63 -9.80 2.52
N THR A 283 -21.56 -9.37 3.20
CA THR A 283 -21.10 -7.97 3.17
C THR A 283 -19.65 -7.87 2.73
N ILE A 284 -19.38 -6.99 1.76
CA ILE A 284 -18.03 -6.66 1.28
C ILE A 284 -17.69 -5.24 1.70
N GLY A 285 -16.56 -5.08 2.36
CA GLY A 285 -15.94 -3.78 2.62
C GLY A 285 -15.18 -3.28 1.40
N VAL A 286 -15.49 -2.07 0.96
CA VAL A 286 -14.89 -1.40 -0.19
C VAL A 286 -14.06 -0.21 0.29
N TYR A 287 -12.76 -0.26 0.03
CA TYR A 287 -11.80 0.75 0.46
C TYR A 287 -11.20 1.41 -0.79
N ALA A 288 -11.68 2.61 -1.09
CA ALA A 288 -11.17 3.37 -2.23
C ALA A 288 -9.84 4.05 -1.87
N VAL A 289 -8.91 4.05 -2.82
CA VAL A 289 -7.62 4.76 -2.76
C VAL A 289 -7.65 5.83 -3.84
N ARG A 290 -7.26 7.05 -3.49
CA ARG A 290 -7.16 8.20 -4.38
C ARG A 290 -5.85 8.92 -4.18
N GLY A 291 -5.05 9.03 -5.22
CA GLY A 291 -3.73 9.64 -5.12
C GLY A 291 -2.90 9.06 -3.96
N GLY A 292 -2.96 7.75 -3.74
CA GLY A 292 -2.29 7.05 -2.64
C GLY A 292 -2.92 7.20 -1.26
N ARG A 293 -4.09 7.86 -1.13
CA ARG A 293 -4.82 8.02 0.13
C ARG A 293 -6.05 7.14 0.20
N LEU A 294 -6.29 6.58 1.37
CA LEU A 294 -7.51 5.84 1.67
C LEU A 294 -8.65 6.82 1.90
N ALA A 295 -9.73 6.67 1.14
CA ALA A 295 -10.99 7.34 1.37
C ALA A 295 -11.80 6.65 2.47
N GLU A 296 -12.92 7.24 2.87
CA GLU A 296 -13.85 6.59 3.78
C GLU A 296 -14.41 5.32 3.14
N PRO A 297 -14.35 4.17 3.83
CA PRO A 297 -14.84 2.92 3.28
C PRO A 297 -16.38 2.90 3.26
N PHE A 298 -16.93 2.18 2.30
CA PHE A 298 -18.35 1.84 2.27
C PHE A 298 -18.54 0.32 2.23
N PHE A 299 -19.73 -0.12 2.61
CA PHE A 299 -20.03 -1.53 2.78
C PHE A 299 -21.18 -1.91 1.85
N LEU A 300 -20.95 -2.94 1.04
CA LEU A 300 -21.96 -3.52 0.15
C LEU A 300 -22.60 -4.71 0.83
N ARG A 301 -23.83 -4.51 1.30
CA ARG A 301 -24.67 -5.56 1.87
C ARG A 301 -25.51 -6.18 0.76
N PHE A 302 -25.09 -7.33 0.26
CA PHE A 302 -25.74 -7.95 -0.90
C PHE A 302 -27.16 -8.41 -0.62
N ALA A 303 -27.49 -8.75 0.63
CA ALA A 303 -28.89 -9.02 1.04
C ALA A 303 -29.80 -7.80 0.85
N GLU A 304 -29.31 -6.59 1.15
CA GLU A 304 -30.07 -5.34 0.97
C GLU A 304 -30.14 -4.96 -0.51
N ILE A 305 -29.06 -5.16 -1.27
CA ILE A 305 -29.00 -4.85 -2.70
C ILE A 305 -30.00 -5.71 -3.48
N ALA A 306 -30.14 -7.00 -3.11
CA ALA A 306 -31.09 -7.90 -3.78
C ALA A 306 -32.55 -7.46 -3.63
N SER A 307 -32.88 -6.70 -2.59
CA SER A 307 -34.23 -6.16 -2.35
C SER A 307 -34.47 -4.76 -2.97
N GLN A 308 -33.44 -4.15 -3.59
CA GLN A 308 -33.51 -2.81 -4.15
C GLN A 308 -33.54 -2.82 -5.69
N PRO A 309 -34.14 -1.83 -6.34
CA PRO A 309 -34.14 -1.71 -7.81
C PRO A 309 -32.77 -1.31 -8.39
N ARG A 310 -31.77 -1.05 -7.54
CA ARG A 310 -30.42 -0.61 -7.95
C ARG A 310 -29.45 -1.78 -8.00
N SER A 311 -28.71 -1.89 -9.08
CA SER A 311 -27.66 -2.91 -9.21
C SER A 311 -26.41 -2.56 -8.37
N ALA A 312 -25.65 -3.57 -7.95
CA ALA A 312 -24.38 -3.35 -7.28
C ALA A 312 -23.41 -2.49 -8.12
N GLU A 313 -23.44 -2.61 -9.46
CA GLU A 313 -22.64 -1.77 -10.36
C GLU A 313 -23.03 -0.30 -10.25
N HIS A 314 -24.32 0.00 -10.16
CA HIS A 314 -24.79 1.37 -10.01
C HIS A 314 -24.28 1.98 -8.68
N ILE A 315 -24.33 1.22 -7.60
CA ILE A 315 -23.83 1.66 -6.28
C ILE A 315 -22.31 1.91 -6.35
N PHE A 316 -21.55 1.03 -7.01
CA PHE A 316 -20.11 1.25 -7.22
C PHE A 316 -19.84 2.53 -8.01
N ARG A 317 -20.56 2.75 -9.11
CA ARG A 317 -20.42 3.96 -9.94
C ARG A 317 -20.72 5.21 -9.13
N GLU A 318 -21.81 5.21 -8.42
CA GLU A 318 -22.21 6.33 -7.55
C GLU A 318 -21.09 6.68 -6.55
N HIS A 319 -20.58 5.72 -5.80
CA HIS A 319 -19.54 5.97 -4.81
C HIS A 319 -18.16 6.29 -5.41
N LEU A 320 -17.80 5.67 -6.52
CA LEU A 320 -16.47 5.86 -7.09
C LEU A 320 -16.38 7.06 -8.03
N ASP A 321 -17.46 7.44 -8.72
CA ASP A 321 -17.48 8.55 -9.66
C ASP A 321 -17.90 9.88 -9.00
N HIS A 322 -18.85 9.88 -8.04
CA HIS A 322 -19.22 11.08 -7.29
C HIS A 322 -18.08 11.66 -6.45
N GLN A 323 -17.19 10.82 -5.93
CA GLN A 323 -15.99 11.29 -5.25
C GLN A 323 -15.02 12.05 -6.17
N ARG A 324 -15.24 12.02 -7.49
CA ARG A 324 -14.42 12.73 -8.50
C ARG A 324 -14.94 14.14 -8.80
N ALA A 325 -16.24 14.37 -8.65
CA ALA A 325 -16.90 15.62 -9.10
C ALA A 325 -16.76 16.80 -8.12
N GLY A 326 -15.92 16.70 -7.09
CA GLY A 326 -15.76 17.78 -6.11
C GLY A 326 -17.00 18.03 -5.22
N GLN A 327 -18.03 17.20 -5.34
CA GLN A 327 -19.26 17.27 -4.55
C GLN A 327 -19.25 16.36 -3.32
N ALA A 328 -18.23 15.50 -3.17
CA ALA A 328 -17.98 14.87 -1.89
C ALA A 328 -17.55 15.94 -0.89
N PRO A 329 -18.03 15.91 0.37
CA PRO A 329 -17.49 16.79 1.40
C PRO A 329 -15.98 16.60 1.38
N PRO A 330 -15.19 17.69 1.47
CA PRO A 330 -13.76 17.58 1.48
C PRO A 330 -13.42 16.51 2.51
N LEU A 331 -12.71 15.47 2.08
CA LEU A 331 -12.06 14.52 3.01
C LEU A 331 -11.56 15.39 4.15
N GLN A 332 -11.94 15.09 5.39
CA GLN A 332 -11.53 15.85 6.58
C GLN A 332 -10.13 16.39 6.38
N PRO A 333 -9.81 17.63 6.80
CA PRO A 333 -8.60 18.32 6.37
C PRO A 333 -7.42 17.38 6.40
N LEU A 334 -6.87 17.10 5.21
CA LEU A 334 -5.80 16.13 5.01
C LEU A 334 -4.58 16.66 5.77
N PHE A 335 -4.27 16.07 6.90
CA PHE A 335 -3.06 16.43 7.62
C PHE A 335 -1.86 16.11 6.73
N PRO A 336 -0.84 16.96 6.65
CA PRO A 336 0.32 16.77 5.79
C PRO A 336 1.01 15.41 5.91
N GLY A 337 0.84 14.72 7.05
CA GLY A 337 1.41 13.38 7.31
C GLY A 337 0.61 12.21 6.74
N ASP A 338 -0.63 12.39 6.37
CA ASP A 338 -1.56 11.29 6.06
C ASP A 338 -1.14 10.46 4.84
N LEU A 339 -0.57 11.07 3.81
CA LEU A 339 -0.13 10.35 2.63
C LEU A 339 0.87 9.23 2.96
N GLY A 340 1.91 9.54 3.73
CA GLY A 340 2.91 8.55 4.12
C GLY A 340 2.36 7.42 4.97
N GLU A 341 1.37 7.73 5.82
CA GLU A 341 0.70 6.77 6.71
C GLU A 341 -0.25 5.87 5.91
N HIS A 342 -1.04 6.44 4.99
CA HIS A 342 -1.90 5.67 4.11
C HIS A 342 -1.11 4.78 3.15
N LEU A 343 0.00 5.27 2.59
CA LEU A 343 0.91 4.45 1.80
C LEU A 343 1.53 3.32 2.63
N TRP A 344 1.79 3.53 3.94
CA TRP A 344 2.25 2.48 4.83
C TRP A 344 1.18 1.39 5.03
N LEU A 345 -0.08 1.78 5.27
CA LEU A 345 -1.21 0.85 5.40
C LEU A 345 -1.37 0.01 4.13
N LEU A 346 -1.35 0.68 2.98
CA LEU A 346 -1.45 0.04 1.65
C LEU A 346 -0.30 -0.92 1.40
N ALA A 347 0.94 -0.48 1.60
CA ALA A 347 2.12 -1.32 1.38
C ALA A 347 2.14 -2.53 2.31
N ARG A 348 1.85 -2.32 3.60
CA ARG A 348 1.80 -3.41 4.58
C ARG A 348 0.80 -4.49 4.19
N TRP A 349 -0.37 -4.11 3.70
CA TRP A 349 -1.37 -5.06 3.24
C TRP A 349 -1.02 -5.66 1.87
N TYR A 350 -0.62 -4.83 0.89
CA TYR A 350 -0.35 -5.30 -0.48
C TYR A 350 0.77 -6.35 -0.53
N TYR A 351 1.81 -6.16 0.27
CA TYR A 351 2.97 -7.05 0.35
C TYR A 351 2.86 -8.13 1.44
N SER A 352 1.70 -8.27 2.10
CA SER A 352 1.48 -9.39 3.04
C SER A 352 1.34 -10.72 2.29
N ASN A 353 1.77 -11.80 2.94
CA ASN A 353 1.60 -13.15 2.42
C ASN A 353 1.10 -14.06 3.55
N PRO A 354 -0.11 -14.66 3.43
CA PRO A 354 -1.07 -14.43 2.36
C PRO A 354 -1.69 -13.02 2.42
N ARG A 355 -2.10 -12.50 1.26
CA ARG A 355 -2.85 -11.25 1.16
C ARG A 355 -4.34 -11.56 1.11
N ASP A 356 -5.09 -11.09 2.10
CA ASP A 356 -6.54 -11.18 2.12
C ASP A 356 -7.17 -10.13 1.20
N GLY A 357 -8.23 -10.55 0.46
CA GLY A 357 -8.97 -9.65 -0.42
C GLY A 357 -8.32 -9.40 -1.78
N GLU A 358 -8.90 -8.49 -2.54
CA GLU A 358 -8.46 -8.19 -3.91
C GLU A 358 -8.32 -6.68 -4.10
N ILE A 359 -7.42 -6.28 -5.03
CA ILE A 359 -7.22 -4.87 -5.41
C ILE A 359 -7.39 -4.71 -6.91
N PHE A 360 -8.03 -3.63 -7.31
CA PHE A 360 -8.24 -3.22 -8.68
C PHE A 360 -7.76 -1.79 -8.86
N PHE A 361 -6.82 -1.59 -9.77
CA PHE A 361 -6.32 -0.28 -10.10
C PHE A 361 -7.19 0.34 -11.19
N ARG A 362 -7.37 1.66 -11.08
CA ARG A 362 -7.96 2.44 -12.14
C ARG A 362 -6.94 2.66 -13.25
N GLU A 363 -7.34 2.43 -14.47
CA GLU A 363 -6.60 2.82 -15.68
C GLU A 363 -7.27 4.08 -16.27
N LYS A 364 -7.99 3.97 -17.39
CA LYS A 364 -8.86 5.04 -17.90
C LYS A 364 -10.16 5.08 -17.11
N ASP A 365 -10.75 3.89 -16.93
CA ASP A 365 -11.99 3.66 -16.19
C ASP A 365 -11.80 2.56 -15.14
N TRP A 366 -12.80 2.41 -14.26
CA TRP A 366 -12.84 1.33 -13.29
C TRP A 366 -13.21 0.01 -13.97
N PRO A 367 -12.54 -1.10 -13.65
CA PRO A 367 -12.88 -2.41 -14.19
C PRO A 367 -14.09 -3.03 -13.48
N TYR A 368 -15.27 -2.39 -13.54
CA TYR A 368 -16.47 -2.76 -12.78
C TYR A 368 -16.84 -4.23 -12.88
N ARG A 369 -16.77 -4.83 -14.09
CA ARG A 369 -17.07 -6.27 -14.27
C ARG A 369 -16.11 -7.16 -13.48
N ARG A 370 -14.83 -6.80 -13.42
CA ARG A 370 -13.83 -7.55 -12.65
C ARG A 370 -14.05 -7.38 -11.15
N ILE A 371 -14.40 -6.16 -10.70
CA ILE A 371 -14.72 -5.82 -9.31
C ILE A 371 -15.92 -6.66 -8.84
N LEU A 372 -17.01 -6.69 -9.61
CA LEU A 372 -18.21 -7.47 -9.26
C LEU A 372 -17.96 -8.98 -9.18
N ARG A 373 -17.19 -9.53 -10.13
CA ARG A 373 -16.77 -10.94 -10.07
C ARG A 373 -15.94 -11.24 -8.82
N ALA A 374 -15.09 -10.31 -8.40
CA ALA A 374 -14.32 -10.46 -7.18
C ALA A 374 -15.20 -10.44 -5.92
N CYS A 375 -16.23 -9.59 -5.89
CA CYS A 375 -17.23 -9.63 -4.80
C CYS A 375 -17.85 -11.01 -4.69
N SER A 376 -18.29 -11.61 -5.80
CA SER A 376 -18.86 -12.97 -5.80
C SER A 376 -17.88 -14.03 -5.30
N ARG A 377 -16.61 -13.97 -5.68
CA ARG A 377 -15.57 -14.89 -5.16
C ARG A 377 -15.33 -14.69 -3.67
N LEU A 378 -15.29 -13.45 -3.21
CA LEU A 378 -15.09 -13.16 -1.80
C LEU A 378 -16.28 -13.57 -0.93
N LEU A 379 -17.50 -13.60 -1.46
CA LEU A 379 -18.70 -14.06 -0.74
C LEU A 379 -18.83 -15.58 -0.73
N ALA A 380 -18.24 -16.27 -1.69
CA ALA A 380 -18.28 -17.73 -1.73
C ALA A 380 -17.70 -18.34 -0.42
N PRO A 381 -18.31 -19.38 0.15
CA PRO A 381 -17.76 -20.07 1.31
C PRO A 381 -16.35 -20.57 0.97
N LYS A 382 -15.40 -20.43 1.91
CA LYS A 382 -14.10 -21.08 1.77
C LYS A 382 -14.32 -22.59 1.80
N THR A 383 -14.07 -23.27 0.70
CA THR A 383 -13.94 -24.73 0.68
C THR A 383 -12.69 -25.10 1.46
N GLU A 384 -12.82 -25.99 2.48
CA GLU A 384 -11.74 -26.39 3.42
C GLU A 384 -10.56 -27.14 2.74
N GLU A 385 -10.54 -27.28 1.41
CA GLU A 385 -9.53 -28.08 0.69
C GLU A 385 -8.17 -27.39 0.45
N SER A 386 -7.97 -26.12 0.81
CA SER A 386 -6.69 -25.45 0.52
C SER A 386 -5.61 -25.57 1.59
N ASP A 387 -5.94 -26.06 2.80
CA ASP A 387 -4.96 -26.16 3.90
C ASP A 387 -4.23 -27.54 3.96
N ALA A 388 -4.64 -28.52 3.14
CA ALA A 388 -4.05 -29.85 3.13
C ALA A 388 -2.80 -30.03 2.24
N ALA A 389 -2.46 -29.03 1.43
CA ALA A 389 -1.35 -29.12 0.45
C ALA A 389 0.02 -28.63 0.97
N GLY A 390 0.13 -28.28 2.25
CA GLY A 390 1.32 -27.63 2.85
C GLY A 390 2.22 -28.50 3.72
N THR A 391 1.92 -29.81 3.91
CA THR A 391 2.72 -30.64 4.82
C THR A 391 3.19 -31.92 4.12
N GLN A 392 4.21 -31.83 3.28
CA GLN A 392 5.06 -32.98 2.99
C GLN A 392 6.24 -32.95 3.96
N PRO A 393 6.46 -34.00 4.76
CA PRO A 393 7.66 -34.12 5.56
C PRO A 393 8.85 -34.43 4.64
N SER A 394 9.88 -33.62 4.73
CA SER A 394 11.17 -33.89 4.11
C SER A 394 11.74 -35.22 4.68
N ALA A 395 11.76 -36.25 3.86
CA ALA A 395 12.48 -37.47 4.15
C ALA A 395 13.99 -37.18 4.09
N SER A 396 14.66 -37.33 5.21
CA SER A 396 16.11 -37.39 5.30
C SER A 396 16.60 -38.71 4.67
N PRO A 397 17.65 -38.72 3.85
CA PRO A 397 18.32 -39.96 3.54
C PRO A 397 19.25 -40.31 4.67
N GLU A 398 18.95 -41.39 5.41
CA GLU A 398 19.89 -42.12 6.22
C GLU A 398 20.95 -42.80 5.35
N GLY A 399 22.12 -42.91 5.91
CA GLY A 399 23.40 -43.25 5.39
C GLY A 399 23.53 -44.61 4.68
N ALA A 400 24.62 -44.70 3.96
CA ALA A 400 25.38 -45.95 3.81
C ALA A 400 26.86 -45.64 3.54
N THR A 401 27.70 -46.12 4.46
CA THR A 401 29.12 -46.44 4.40
C THR A 401 30.11 -45.42 3.85
#